data_a1f7afed0d4a47269b2928e36aea6971
#
_entry.id   a1f7afed0d4a47269b2928e36aea6971
#
_cell.length_a   1.000
_cell.length_b   1.000
_cell.length_c   1.000
_cell.angle_alpha   90.00
_cell.angle_beta   90.00
_cell.angle_gamma   90.00
#
_symmetry.space_group_name_H-M   'P 1'
#
loop_
_entity.id
_entity.type
_entity.pdbx_description
1 polymer ?
#
loop_
_entity_poly.entity_id
_entity_poly.type
_entity_poly.pdbx_seq_one_letter_code
_entity_poly.pdbx_strand_id
1 'polypeptide(L)'
;MPDELCGPLTDFIRHLAFETRHSPRTCDSYQRDLLRLARWLAGREVPAWRRVTNHDLRRYVATLSREGLSGRSIARHLSATRRFFQFLLREKLASDNPALDIRAPKGGRRLPRVADVDQLSHLLDSQPDDPLEVRDLCMFELMYSSGLRLAELASLDTGTVDLRSGEVRVVGKGGKERLLPVGKKAVEAIRAWLTQRTALANEGEDALFVSQRGGRLSHRSIQARLGRWGITRGADQKLHPHLLRHSFASHMLESSGDLRAVQELLGHADIATTQVYTHLDFQHLARVYDQSHPRARRDKYHGRTHGENTSGQ
;
A
#
# COMPACT_ATOMS: atom_id res chain seq x y z
N MET A 1 -25.21 -17.09 17.91
CA MET A 1 -24.32 -16.28 18.73
C MET A 1 -25.20 -15.45 19.65
N PRO A 2 -24.94 -15.34 20.95
CA PRO A 2 -25.77 -14.56 21.90
C PRO A 2 -25.89 -13.08 21.47
N ASP A 3 -27.08 -12.50 21.65
CA ASP A 3 -27.36 -11.10 21.30
C ASP A 3 -26.48 -10.11 22.08
N GLU A 4 -26.14 -10.45 23.35
CA GLU A 4 -25.21 -9.67 24.16
C GLU A 4 -23.78 -9.59 23.61
N LEU A 5 -23.41 -10.46 22.65
CA LEU A 5 -22.16 -10.38 21.92
C LEU A 5 -22.32 -9.65 20.57
N CYS A 6 -23.50 -9.71 19.94
CA CYS A 6 -23.73 -9.14 18.62
C CYS A 6 -24.09 -7.66 18.65
N GLY A 7 -25.01 -7.26 19.53
CA GLY A 7 -25.53 -5.89 19.61
C GLY A 7 -24.43 -4.84 19.78
N PRO A 8 -23.62 -4.93 20.87
CA PRO A 8 -22.55 -3.96 21.12
C PRO A 8 -21.50 -3.89 20.01
N LEU A 9 -21.27 -5.02 19.29
CA LEU A 9 -20.34 -5.04 18.17
C LEU A 9 -20.87 -4.24 16.98
N THR A 10 -22.16 -4.36 16.68
CA THR A 10 -22.82 -3.59 15.62
C THR A 10 -22.76 -2.10 15.92
N ASP A 11 -23.04 -1.70 17.16
CA ASP A 11 -22.99 -0.31 17.60
C ASP A 11 -21.57 0.26 17.53
N PHE A 12 -20.55 -0.53 17.91
CA PHE A 12 -19.17 -0.14 17.78
C PHE A 12 -18.76 0.11 16.31
N ILE A 13 -19.16 -0.77 15.39
CA ILE A 13 -18.83 -0.59 13.96
C ILE A 13 -19.52 0.66 13.41
N ARG A 14 -20.76 0.93 13.83
CA ARG A 14 -21.47 2.17 13.51
C ARG A 14 -20.74 3.40 14.05
N HIS A 15 -20.30 3.36 15.32
CA HIS A 15 -19.49 4.41 15.94
C HIS A 15 -18.18 4.67 15.15
N LEU A 16 -17.47 3.61 14.75
CA LEU A 16 -16.25 3.73 13.96
C LEU A 16 -16.49 4.40 12.58
N ALA A 17 -17.61 4.06 11.94
CA ALA A 17 -17.92 4.57 10.61
C ALA A 17 -18.38 6.04 10.67
N PHE A 18 -19.28 6.39 11.56
CA PHE A 18 -19.97 7.68 11.53
C PHE A 18 -19.35 8.72 12.48
N GLU A 19 -18.94 8.34 13.68
CA GLU A 19 -18.41 9.31 14.63
C GLU A 19 -16.91 9.50 14.50
N THR A 20 -16.12 8.42 14.35
CA THR A 20 -14.67 8.51 14.25
C THR A 20 -14.15 8.49 12.80
N ARG A 21 -15.04 8.43 11.82
CA ARG A 21 -14.76 8.49 10.37
C ARG A 21 -13.61 7.58 9.92
N HIS A 22 -13.60 6.35 10.44
CA HIS A 22 -12.62 5.36 10.00
C HIS A 22 -12.92 4.91 8.58
N SER A 23 -11.83 4.50 7.86
CA SER A 23 -12.02 3.97 6.51
C SER A 23 -12.90 2.71 6.53
N PRO A 24 -13.73 2.47 5.49
CA PRO A 24 -14.54 1.25 5.38
C PRO A 24 -13.70 -0.02 5.58
N ARG A 25 -12.49 -0.06 5.00
CA ARG A 25 -11.57 -1.19 5.15
C ARG A 25 -11.13 -1.43 6.60
N THR A 26 -11.00 -0.37 7.41
CA THR A 26 -10.69 -0.49 8.84
C THR A 26 -11.88 -1.05 9.60
N CYS A 27 -13.09 -0.56 9.33
CA CYS A 27 -14.33 -1.06 9.91
C CYS A 27 -14.52 -2.55 9.59
N ASP A 28 -14.40 -2.95 8.33
CA ASP A 28 -14.49 -4.35 7.89
C ASP A 28 -13.44 -5.25 8.57
N SER A 29 -12.23 -4.75 8.73
CA SER A 29 -11.15 -5.50 9.38
C SER A 29 -11.44 -5.71 10.87
N TYR A 30 -11.87 -4.66 11.57
CA TYR A 30 -12.22 -4.73 12.98
C TYR A 30 -13.46 -5.59 13.21
N GLN A 31 -14.47 -5.45 12.36
CA GLN A 31 -15.65 -6.29 12.41
C GLN A 31 -15.32 -7.78 12.30
N ARG A 32 -14.52 -8.16 11.31
CA ARG A 32 -14.10 -9.56 11.11
C ARG A 32 -13.32 -10.10 12.31
N ASP A 33 -12.39 -9.29 12.85
CA ASP A 33 -11.57 -9.70 13.99
C ASP A 33 -12.42 -9.88 15.26
N LEU A 34 -13.33 -8.95 15.52
CA LEU A 34 -14.21 -9.00 16.70
C LEU A 34 -15.30 -10.08 16.58
N LEU A 35 -15.84 -10.31 15.37
CA LEU A 35 -16.75 -11.44 15.13
C LEU A 35 -16.05 -12.78 15.38
N ARG A 36 -14.78 -12.91 15.02
CA ARG A 36 -14.00 -14.12 15.33
C ARG A 36 -13.83 -14.31 16.83
N LEU A 37 -13.52 -13.24 17.56
CA LEU A 37 -13.44 -13.27 19.02
C LEU A 37 -14.79 -13.63 19.65
N ALA A 38 -15.88 -13.01 19.21
CA ALA A 38 -17.23 -13.28 19.72
C ALA A 38 -17.64 -14.76 19.53
N ARG A 39 -17.36 -15.35 18.35
CA ARG A 39 -17.61 -16.77 18.10
C ARG A 39 -16.75 -17.67 19.00
N TRP A 40 -15.50 -17.30 19.23
CA TRP A 40 -14.61 -18.06 20.11
C TRP A 40 -15.09 -18.01 21.57
N LEU A 41 -15.58 -16.85 22.04
CA LEU A 41 -16.17 -16.68 23.38
C LEU A 41 -17.48 -17.47 23.54
N ALA A 42 -18.38 -17.39 22.56
CA ALA A 42 -19.62 -18.13 22.54
C ALA A 42 -19.40 -19.66 22.66
N GLY A 43 -18.39 -20.21 21.98
CA GLY A 43 -17.99 -21.62 22.10
C GLY A 43 -17.37 -22.00 23.46
N ARG A 44 -17.24 -21.07 24.38
CA ARG A 44 -16.71 -21.24 25.75
C ARG A 44 -17.68 -20.78 26.83
N GLU A 45 -18.94 -20.65 26.46
CA GLU A 45 -20.01 -20.26 27.39
C GLU A 45 -19.78 -18.89 28.06
N VAL A 46 -19.02 -17.98 27.38
CA VAL A 46 -18.90 -16.58 27.81
C VAL A 46 -20.01 -15.79 27.10
N PRO A 47 -21.13 -15.50 27.74
CA PRO A 47 -22.33 -15.03 27.05
C PRO A 47 -22.31 -13.53 26.76
N ALA A 48 -21.47 -12.75 27.45
CA ALA A 48 -21.47 -11.29 27.36
C ALA A 48 -20.06 -10.71 27.48
N TRP A 49 -19.83 -9.56 26.82
CA TRP A 49 -18.54 -8.86 26.83
C TRP A 49 -18.08 -8.45 28.24
N ARG A 50 -19.00 -8.09 29.13
CA ARG A 50 -18.70 -7.74 30.52
C ARG A 50 -18.11 -8.87 31.37
N ARG A 51 -18.22 -10.12 30.88
CA ARG A 51 -17.67 -11.32 31.56
C ARG A 51 -16.34 -11.76 31.00
N VAL A 52 -15.86 -11.11 29.94
CA VAL A 52 -14.57 -11.44 29.31
C VAL A 52 -13.42 -11.04 30.24
N THR A 53 -12.56 -11.99 30.54
CA THR A 53 -11.40 -11.78 31.41
C THR A 53 -10.10 -11.65 30.61
N ASN A 54 -9.06 -11.12 31.24
CA ASN A 54 -7.71 -11.13 30.68
C ASN A 54 -7.24 -12.56 30.34
N HIS A 55 -7.63 -13.54 31.18
CA HIS A 55 -7.32 -14.96 30.95
C HIS A 55 -7.95 -15.48 29.65
N ASP A 56 -9.21 -15.15 29.39
CA ASP A 56 -9.89 -15.55 28.14
C ASP A 56 -9.18 -14.99 26.92
N LEU A 57 -8.81 -13.73 26.96
CA LEU A 57 -8.11 -13.09 25.83
C LEU A 57 -6.70 -13.65 25.65
N ARG A 58 -5.97 -14.02 26.71
CA ARG A 58 -4.68 -14.73 26.58
C ARG A 58 -4.87 -16.10 25.93
N ARG A 59 -5.90 -16.85 26.30
CA ARG A 59 -6.25 -18.13 25.66
C ARG A 59 -6.63 -17.95 24.20
N TYR A 60 -7.37 -16.88 23.89
CA TYR A 60 -7.69 -16.54 22.50
C TYR A 60 -6.44 -16.26 21.67
N VAL A 61 -5.52 -15.45 22.19
CA VAL A 61 -4.22 -15.18 21.52
C VAL A 61 -3.44 -16.48 21.30
N ALA A 62 -3.39 -17.37 22.28
CA ALA A 62 -2.75 -18.67 22.13
C ALA A 62 -3.42 -19.55 21.06
N THR A 63 -4.76 -19.48 20.95
CA THR A 63 -5.50 -20.16 19.88
C THR A 63 -5.15 -19.61 18.51
N LEU A 64 -5.15 -18.29 18.33
CA LEU A 64 -4.75 -17.64 17.07
C LEU A 64 -3.32 -18.01 16.65
N SER A 65 -2.41 -18.08 17.62
CA SER A 65 -1.01 -18.47 17.37
C SER A 65 -0.89 -19.92 16.92
N ARG A 66 -1.63 -20.85 17.55
CA ARG A 66 -1.67 -22.28 17.14
C ARG A 66 -2.29 -22.50 15.76
N GLU A 67 -3.24 -21.65 15.39
CA GLU A 67 -3.82 -21.63 14.05
C GLU A 67 -2.91 -20.99 12.99
N GLY A 68 -1.68 -20.60 13.36
CA GLY A 68 -0.67 -20.08 12.44
C GLY A 68 -0.81 -18.60 12.08
N LEU A 69 -1.60 -17.81 12.82
CA LEU A 69 -1.67 -16.38 12.55
C LEU A 69 -0.33 -15.70 12.89
N SER A 70 0.09 -14.80 12.00
CA SER A 70 1.30 -14.01 12.24
C SER A 70 1.14 -13.08 13.46
N GLY A 71 2.25 -12.78 14.15
CA GLY A 71 2.26 -11.84 15.27
C GLY A 71 1.66 -10.48 14.90
N ARG A 72 1.85 -10.00 13.65
CA ARG A 72 1.21 -8.77 13.13
C ARG A 72 -0.32 -8.89 13.06
N SER A 73 -0.83 -10.03 12.61
CA SER A 73 -2.28 -10.28 12.58
C SER A 73 -2.85 -10.33 13.99
N ILE A 74 -2.18 -11.01 14.93
CA ILE A 74 -2.59 -11.07 16.34
C ILE A 74 -2.55 -9.68 16.98
N ALA A 75 -1.53 -8.86 16.69
CA ALA A 75 -1.45 -7.48 17.16
C ALA A 75 -2.63 -6.62 16.66
N ARG A 76 -3.08 -6.83 15.41
CA ARG A 76 -4.28 -6.17 14.87
C ARG A 76 -5.55 -6.62 15.61
N HIS A 77 -5.74 -7.93 15.84
CA HIS A 77 -6.85 -8.45 16.67
C HIS A 77 -6.88 -7.78 18.04
N LEU A 78 -5.73 -7.71 18.73
CA LEU A 78 -5.63 -7.06 20.03
C LEU A 78 -5.93 -5.56 19.97
N SER A 79 -5.50 -4.87 18.91
CA SER A 79 -5.82 -3.44 18.70
C SER A 79 -7.32 -3.22 18.51
N ALA A 80 -8.00 -4.07 17.72
CA ALA A 80 -9.44 -4.03 17.55
C ALA A 80 -10.15 -4.30 18.89
N THR A 81 -9.70 -5.32 19.65
CA THR A 81 -10.26 -5.68 20.96
C THR A 81 -10.10 -4.56 21.96
N ARG A 82 -8.91 -3.95 22.09
CA ARG A 82 -8.69 -2.82 23.02
C ARG A 82 -9.60 -1.65 22.71
N ARG A 83 -9.74 -1.30 21.45
CA ARG A 83 -10.56 -0.19 21.01
C ARG A 83 -12.04 -0.45 21.21
N PHE A 84 -12.46 -1.69 21.01
CA PHE A 84 -13.81 -2.13 21.30
C PHE A 84 -14.13 -2.06 22.80
N PHE A 85 -13.24 -2.55 23.67
CA PHE A 85 -13.44 -2.42 25.13
C PHE A 85 -13.40 -0.97 25.61
N GLN A 86 -12.61 -0.08 24.98
CA GLN A 86 -12.69 1.36 25.24
C GLN A 86 -14.08 1.93 24.91
N PHE A 87 -14.68 1.49 23.80
CA PHE A 87 -16.05 1.84 23.46
C PHE A 87 -17.04 1.29 24.50
N LEU A 88 -16.93 0.02 24.89
CA LEU A 88 -17.81 -0.58 25.91
C LEU A 88 -17.72 0.14 27.28
N LEU A 89 -16.52 0.58 27.68
CA LEU A 89 -16.34 1.40 28.89
C LEU A 89 -17.07 2.74 28.78
N ARG A 90 -16.96 3.42 27.65
CA ARG A 90 -17.66 4.68 27.39
C ARG A 90 -19.18 4.51 27.45
N GLU A 91 -19.69 3.44 26.87
CA GLU A 91 -21.12 3.10 26.86
C GLU A 91 -21.60 2.43 28.16
N LYS A 92 -20.71 2.28 29.16
CA LYS A 92 -20.99 1.61 30.45
C LYS A 92 -21.46 0.15 30.32
N LEU A 93 -21.04 -0.52 29.25
CA LEU A 93 -21.33 -1.94 28.98
C LEU A 93 -20.24 -2.88 29.51
N ALA A 94 -19.12 -2.35 29.95
CA ALA A 94 -18.05 -3.07 30.65
C ALA A 94 -17.50 -2.21 31.80
N SER A 95 -16.82 -2.84 32.77
CA SER A 95 -16.19 -2.17 33.91
C SER A 95 -14.70 -1.95 33.76
N ASP A 96 -14.03 -2.73 32.86
CA ASP A 96 -12.61 -2.68 32.62
C ASP A 96 -12.28 -3.05 31.17
N ASN A 97 -11.00 -2.90 30.78
CA ASN A 97 -10.50 -3.34 29.48
C ASN A 97 -9.49 -4.48 29.66
N PRO A 98 -9.93 -5.73 29.54
CA PRO A 98 -9.09 -6.91 29.81
C PRO A 98 -7.97 -7.12 28.76
N ALA A 99 -7.93 -6.31 27.67
CA ALA A 99 -6.94 -6.45 26.61
C ALA A 99 -5.70 -5.56 26.78
N LEU A 100 -5.64 -4.66 27.78
CA LEU A 100 -4.59 -3.64 27.90
C LEU A 100 -3.20 -4.25 27.98
N ASP A 101 -3.00 -5.24 28.86
CA ASP A 101 -1.68 -5.83 29.17
C ASP A 101 -1.30 -7.00 28.27
N ILE A 102 -2.13 -7.36 27.31
CA ILE A 102 -1.86 -8.50 26.44
C ILE A 102 -1.02 -8.06 25.25
N ARG A 103 0.11 -8.71 25.04
CA ARG A 103 1.01 -8.45 23.91
C ARG A 103 0.90 -9.59 22.90
N ALA A 104 0.96 -9.22 21.62
CA ALA A 104 1.10 -10.21 20.57
C ALA A 104 2.48 -10.88 20.63
N PRO A 105 2.60 -12.17 20.24
CA PRO A 105 3.88 -12.82 20.08
C PRO A 105 4.82 -11.98 19.18
N LYS A 106 6.07 -11.83 19.60
CA LYS A 106 7.08 -11.16 18.77
C LYS A 106 7.33 -12.06 17.55
N GLY A 107 6.79 -11.66 16.40
CA GLY A 107 7.23 -12.26 15.13
C GLY A 107 8.68 -11.89 14.87
N GLY A 108 9.47 -12.78 14.28
CA GLY A 108 10.80 -12.43 13.80
C GLY A 108 10.71 -11.19 12.90
N ARG A 109 11.42 -10.13 13.25
CA ARG A 109 11.58 -8.96 12.39
C ARG A 109 12.38 -9.40 11.17
N ARG A 110 11.69 -9.81 10.11
CA ARG A 110 12.35 -9.82 8.80
C ARG A 110 12.53 -8.34 8.45
N LEU A 111 13.78 -7.92 8.30
CA LEU A 111 14.09 -6.62 7.73
C LEU A 111 13.34 -6.52 6.38
N PRO A 112 12.69 -5.40 6.11
CA PRO A 112 12.10 -5.17 4.81
C PRO A 112 13.20 -5.36 3.76
N ARG A 113 13.02 -6.30 2.83
CA ARG A 113 13.93 -6.42 1.70
C ARG A 113 13.61 -5.29 0.75
N VAL A 114 14.62 -4.55 0.35
CA VAL A 114 14.57 -3.60 -0.77
C VAL A 114 14.94 -4.41 -2.00
N ALA A 115 14.22 -4.23 -3.11
CA ALA A 115 14.67 -4.80 -4.36
C ALA A 115 15.79 -3.91 -4.90
N ASP A 116 16.83 -4.53 -5.41
CA ASP A 116 17.97 -3.83 -6.00
C ASP A 116 17.56 -2.97 -7.21
N VAL A 117 18.26 -1.84 -7.42
CA VAL A 117 17.97 -0.90 -8.53
C VAL A 117 18.11 -1.57 -9.87
N ASP A 118 19.21 -2.34 -10.06
CA ASP A 118 19.53 -2.99 -11.34
C ASP A 118 18.52 -4.10 -11.63
N GLN A 119 18.12 -4.87 -10.61
CA GLN A 119 17.08 -5.89 -10.72
C GLN A 119 15.74 -5.28 -11.12
N LEU A 120 15.30 -4.19 -10.45
CA LEU A 120 14.05 -3.52 -10.80
C LEU A 120 14.11 -2.92 -12.20
N SER A 121 15.23 -2.31 -12.58
CA SER A 121 15.43 -1.78 -13.92
C SER A 121 15.34 -2.88 -14.97
N HIS A 122 16.02 -4.00 -14.77
CA HIS A 122 15.94 -5.16 -15.68
C HIS A 122 14.49 -5.68 -15.82
N LEU A 123 13.76 -5.83 -14.72
CA LEU A 123 12.37 -6.26 -14.75
C LEU A 123 11.46 -5.27 -15.50
N LEU A 124 11.68 -3.97 -15.34
CA LEU A 124 10.88 -2.91 -15.94
C LEU A 124 11.30 -2.55 -17.39
N ASP A 125 12.50 -2.93 -17.81
CA ASP A 125 12.96 -2.77 -19.21
C ASP A 125 12.59 -3.98 -20.09
N SER A 126 11.84 -4.95 -19.54
CA SER A 126 11.37 -6.10 -20.31
C SER A 126 10.36 -5.68 -21.38
N GLN A 127 10.41 -6.36 -22.53
CA GLN A 127 9.45 -6.12 -23.62
C GLN A 127 8.12 -6.82 -23.28
N PRO A 128 6.98 -6.11 -23.37
CA PRO A 128 5.67 -6.72 -23.20
C PRO A 128 5.24 -7.45 -24.48
N ASP A 129 4.61 -8.64 -24.30
CA ASP A 129 4.22 -9.50 -25.42
C ASP A 129 2.77 -9.26 -25.88
N ASP A 130 1.93 -8.68 -25.01
CA ASP A 130 0.50 -8.41 -25.29
C ASP A 130 0.01 -7.10 -24.67
N PRO A 131 -1.17 -6.58 -25.08
CA PRO A 131 -1.72 -5.33 -24.52
C PRO A 131 -1.91 -5.31 -23.00
N LEU A 132 -2.18 -6.46 -22.37
CA LEU A 132 -2.34 -6.56 -20.93
C LEU A 132 -0.98 -6.49 -20.20
N GLU A 133 0.07 -6.97 -20.85
CA GLU A 133 1.45 -6.80 -20.34
C GLU A 133 1.93 -5.37 -20.50
N VAL A 134 1.58 -4.66 -21.60
CA VAL A 134 1.83 -3.21 -21.73
C VAL A 134 1.19 -2.43 -20.58
N ARG A 135 -0.07 -2.76 -20.23
CA ARG A 135 -0.75 -2.18 -19.07
C ARG A 135 0.00 -2.48 -17.78
N ASP A 136 0.40 -3.74 -17.58
CA ASP A 136 1.03 -4.20 -16.36
C ASP A 136 2.39 -3.55 -16.18
N LEU A 137 3.20 -3.48 -17.21
CA LEU A 137 4.47 -2.74 -17.22
C LEU A 137 4.25 -1.27 -16.84
N CYS A 138 3.27 -0.61 -17.46
CA CYS A 138 2.91 0.76 -17.14
C CYS A 138 2.53 0.95 -15.66
N MET A 139 1.72 0.04 -15.09
CA MET A 139 1.35 0.08 -13.68
C MET A 139 2.58 -0.03 -12.77
N PHE A 140 3.48 -0.96 -13.06
CA PHE A 140 4.64 -1.25 -12.21
C PHE A 140 5.69 -0.17 -12.32
N GLU A 141 5.92 0.34 -13.53
CA GLU A 141 6.77 1.48 -13.79
C GLU A 141 6.30 2.72 -13.02
N LEU A 142 5.00 3.04 -13.12
CA LEU A 142 4.42 4.19 -12.43
C LEU A 142 4.46 4.02 -10.91
N MET A 143 4.23 2.81 -10.39
CA MET A 143 4.34 2.52 -8.96
C MET A 143 5.76 2.72 -8.43
N TYR A 144 6.75 2.26 -9.17
CA TYR A 144 8.14 2.41 -8.76
C TYR A 144 8.63 3.84 -8.97
N SER A 145 8.34 4.48 -10.10
CA SER A 145 8.83 5.82 -10.37
C SER A 145 8.20 6.91 -9.49
N SER A 146 6.95 6.76 -9.08
CA SER A 146 6.24 7.79 -8.27
C SER A 146 5.94 7.34 -6.84
N GLY A 147 6.37 6.15 -6.44
CA GLY A 147 6.16 5.62 -5.10
C GLY A 147 4.69 5.48 -4.68
N LEU A 148 3.78 5.25 -5.63
CA LEU A 148 2.34 5.21 -5.40
C LEU A 148 1.92 4.09 -4.45
N ARG A 149 0.90 4.37 -3.61
CA ARG A 149 0.19 3.30 -2.90
C ARG A 149 -0.71 2.53 -3.87
N LEU A 150 -0.94 1.26 -3.60
CA LEU A 150 -1.84 0.43 -4.41
C LEU A 150 -3.23 1.08 -4.60
N ALA A 151 -3.78 1.68 -3.55
CA ALA A 151 -5.09 2.34 -3.63
C ALA A 151 -5.04 3.58 -4.51
N GLU A 152 -3.96 4.36 -4.45
CA GLU A 152 -3.76 5.54 -5.29
C GLU A 152 -3.64 5.13 -6.76
N LEU A 153 -2.81 4.13 -7.09
CA LEU A 153 -2.71 3.61 -8.46
C LEU A 153 -4.05 3.12 -9.01
N ALA A 154 -4.80 2.35 -8.21
CA ALA A 154 -6.08 1.79 -8.63
C ALA A 154 -7.18 2.84 -8.85
N SER A 155 -7.07 3.99 -8.20
CA SER A 155 -8.02 5.10 -8.30
C SER A 155 -7.67 6.13 -9.38
N LEU A 156 -6.54 5.98 -10.08
CA LEU A 156 -6.18 6.91 -11.14
C LEU A 156 -7.18 6.87 -12.30
N ASP A 157 -7.50 8.05 -12.78
CA ASP A 157 -8.26 8.28 -14.01
C ASP A 157 -7.35 8.83 -15.10
N THR A 158 -7.75 8.74 -16.35
CA THR A 158 -6.97 9.29 -17.47
C THR A 158 -6.73 10.78 -17.34
N GLY A 159 -7.71 11.52 -16.78
CA GLY A 159 -7.60 12.97 -16.54
C GLY A 159 -6.73 13.36 -15.33
N THR A 160 -6.23 12.40 -14.55
CA THR A 160 -5.38 12.71 -13.38
C THR A 160 -3.89 12.73 -13.71
N VAL A 161 -3.51 12.40 -14.96
CA VAL A 161 -2.12 12.35 -15.42
C VAL A 161 -1.89 13.43 -16.46
N ASP A 162 -0.95 14.33 -16.19
CA ASP A 162 -0.43 15.29 -17.18
C ASP A 162 0.90 14.79 -17.75
N LEU A 163 0.84 14.30 -19.00
CA LEU A 163 2.03 13.80 -19.71
C LEU A 163 2.92 14.91 -20.27
N ARG A 164 2.49 16.18 -20.24
CA ARG A 164 3.31 17.32 -20.68
C ARG A 164 4.21 17.79 -19.56
N SER A 165 3.62 18.00 -18.39
CA SER A 165 4.37 18.39 -17.19
C SER A 165 5.08 17.21 -16.51
N GLY A 166 4.70 15.96 -16.84
CA GLY A 166 5.20 14.78 -16.15
C GLY A 166 4.72 14.68 -14.71
N GLU A 167 3.42 14.88 -14.51
CA GLU A 167 2.79 14.93 -13.18
C GLU A 167 1.61 13.98 -13.08
N VAL A 168 1.41 13.43 -11.88
CA VAL A 168 0.21 12.67 -11.55
C VAL A 168 -0.41 13.22 -10.27
N ARG A 169 -1.73 13.49 -10.33
CA ARG A 169 -2.52 13.91 -9.18
C ARG A 169 -3.09 12.68 -8.49
N VAL A 170 -2.86 12.57 -7.19
CA VAL A 170 -3.34 11.46 -6.37
C VAL A 170 -4.12 11.96 -5.16
N VAL A 171 -5.15 11.20 -4.77
CA VAL A 171 -5.95 11.47 -3.57
C VAL A 171 -5.49 10.53 -2.46
N GLY A 172 -4.97 11.09 -1.39
CA GLY A 172 -4.48 10.36 -0.22
C GLY A 172 -5.56 10.11 0.84
N LYS A 173 -5.12 9.63 2.00
CA LYS A 173 -6.00 9.39 3.16
C LYS A 173 -6.66 10.72 3.59
N GLY A 174 -7.98 10.69 3.77
CA GLY A 174 -8.77 11.86 4.18
C GLY A 174 -9.09 12.84 3.05
N GLY A 175 -8.99 12.42 1.77
CA GLY A 175 -9.34 13.25 0.63
C GLY A 175 -8.29 14.31 0.27
N LYS A 176 -7.11 14.29 0.88
CA LYS A 176 -6.03 15.23 0.56
C LYS A 176 -5.40 14.89 -0.77
N GLU A 177 -5.39 15.86 -1.69
CA GLU A 177 -4.72 15.73 -2.98
C GLU A 177 -3.25 16.10 -2.88
N ARG A 178 -2.43 15.46 -3.71
CA ARG A 178 -1.04 15.85 -3.95
C ARG A 178 -0.62 15.55 -5.37
N LEU A 179 0.32 16.34 -5.88
CA LEU A 179 1.00 16.10 -7.15
C LEU A 179 2.26 15.29 -6.89
N LEU A 180 2.54 14.35 -7.78
CA LEU A 180 3.77 13.55 -7.79
C LEU A 180 4.44 13.66 -9.15
N PRO A 181 5.77 13.74 -9.21
CA PRO A 181 6.50 13.69 -10.45
C PRO A 181 6.42 12.28 -11.07
N VAL A 182 6.39 12.24 -12.38
CA VAL A 182 6.38 11.01 -13.20
C VAL A 182 7.62 11.03 -14.09
N GLY A 183 8.52 10.07 -13.89
CA GLY A 183 9.75 9.96 -14.66
C GLY A 183 9.50 9.68 -16.15
N LYS A 184 10.47 9.96 -17.00
CA LYS A 184 10.37 9.81 -18.46
C LYS A 184 9.97 8.39 -18.87
N LYS A 185 10.54 7.37 -18.25
CA LYS A 185 10.18 5.96 -18.51
C LYS A 185 8.71 5.67 -18.21
N ALA A 186 8.17 6.20 -17.10
CA ALA A 186 6.75 6.06 -16.78
C ALA A 186 5.85 6.83 -17.75
N VAL A 187 6.26 8.03 -18.20
CA VAL A 187 5.53 8.80 -19.23
C VAL A 187 5.47 8.01 -20.54
N GLU A 188 6.59 7.41 -20.96
CA GLU A 188 6.66 6.55 -22.16
C GLU A 188 5.75 5.33 -22.02
N ALA A 189 5.78 4.65 -20.86
CA ALA A 189 4.93 3.50 -20.59
C ALA A 189 3.43 3.87 -20.56
N ILE A 190 3.08 5.05 -20.00
CA ILE A 190 1.68 5.52 -20.00
C ILE A 190 1.20 5.83 -21.42
N ARG A 191 2.02 6.46 -22.25
CA ARG A 191 1.68 6.72 -23.66
C ARG A 191 1.43 5.41 -24.43
N ALA A 192 2.32 4.43 -24.27
CA ALA A 192 2.15 3.12 -24.89
C ALA A 192 0.87 2.43 -24.42
N TRP A 193 0.59 2.49 -23.11
CA TRP A 193 -0.65 1.94 -22.55
C TRP A 193 -1.90 2.66 -23.05
N LEU A 194 -1.93 3.98 -23.08
CA LEU A 194 -3.12 4.75 -23.52
C LEU A 194 -3.51 4.39 -24.96
N THR A 195 -2.56 4.08 -25.84
CA THR A 195 -2.82 3.60 -27.21
C THR A 195 -3.57 2.26 -27.18
N GLN A 196 -3.18 1.34 -26.30
CA GLN A 196 -3.83 0.02 -26.19
C GLN A 196 -5.16 0.08 -25.43
N ARG A 197 -5.27 1.00 -24.46
CA ARG A 197 -6.43 1.15 -23.59
C ARG A 197 -7.72 1.44 -24.38
N THR A 198 -7.66 2.23 -25.42
CA THR A 198 -8.82 2.61 -26.25
C THR A 198 -9.59 1.41 -26.81
N ALA A 199 -8.90 0.32 -27.11
CA ALA A 199 -9.50 -0.92 -27.61
C ALA A 199 -10.06 -1.81 -26.49
N LEU A 200 -9.72 -1.54 -25.24
CA LEU A 200 -10.08 -2.39 -24.10
C LEU A 200 -11.10 -1.76 -23.16
N ALA A 201 -11.12 -0.42 -23.04
CA ALA A 201 -11.99 0.28 -22.10
C ALA A 201 -13.45 0.27 -22.56
N ASN A 202 -14.37 0.09 -21.61
CA ASN A 202 -15.78 0.32 -21.86
C ASN A 202 -16.04 1.79 -22.19
N GLU A 203 -17.12 2.04 -22.90
CA GLU A 203 -17.58 3.40 -23.17
C GLU A 203 -17.85 4.16 -21.86
N GLY A 204 -17.29 5.36 -21.74
CA GLY A 204 -17.41 6.19 -20.52
C GLY A 204 -16.57 5.74 -19.31
N GLU A 205 -15.68 4.74 -19.46
CA GLU A 205 -14.79 4.36 -18.36
C GLU A 205 -13.59 5.32 -18.26
N ASP A 206 -13.49 6.06 -17.14
CA ASP A 206 -12.42 7.03 -16.90
C ASP A 206 -11.16 6.43 -16.30
N ALA A 207 -11.24 5.22 -15.70
CA ALA A 207 -10.10 4.60 -15.04
C ALA A 207 -8.87 4.50 -15.95
N LEU A 208 -7.71 4.95 -15.48
CA LEU A 208 -6.46 4.81 -16.22
C LEU A 208 -6.16 3.34 -16.52
N PHE A 209 -6.35 2.46 -15.56
CA PHE A 209 -6.09 1.03 -15.70
C PHE A 209 -7.37 0.21 -15.71
N VAL A 210 -7.64 -0.42 -16.84
CA VAL A 210 -8.84 -1.24 -17.04
C VAL A 210 -8.50 -2.75 -17.06
N SER A 211 -9.48 -3.55 -16.70
CA SER A 211 -9.41 -5.00 -16.79
C SER A 211 -9.65 -5.47 -18.24
N GLN A 212 -9.47 -6.76 -18.51
CA GLN A 212 -9.85 -7.37 -19.78
C GLN A 212 -11.37 -7.23 -20.09
N ARG A 213 -12.20 -6.94 -19.07
CA ARG A 213 -13.65 -6.70 -19.21
C ARG A 213 -13.97 -5.23 -19.40
N GLY A 214 -12.99 -4.36 -19.59
CA GLY A 214 -13.13 -2.94 -19.87
C GLY A 214 -13.35 -2.02 -18.69
N GLY A 215 -13.70 -2.52 -17.51
CA GLY A 215 -13.89 -1.69 -16.31
C GLY A 215 -12.63 -1.59 -15.44
N ARG A 216 -12.64 -0.67 -14.47
CA ARG A 216 -11.53 -0.37 -13.54
C ARG A 216 -10.90 -1.62 -12.93
N LEU A 217 -9.58 -1.67 -12.90
CA LEU A 217 -8.83 -2.80 -12.38
C LEU A 217 -8.84 -2.83 -10.84
N SER A 218 -9.19 -3.99 -10.26
CA SER A 218 -9.28 -4.14 -8.82
C SER A 218 -7.91 -4.21 -8.15
N HIS A 219 -7.81 -3.81 -6.87
CA HIS A 219 -6.60 -3.96 -6.05
C HIS A 219 -6.04 -5.39 -6.06
N ARG A 220 -6.94 -6.40 -5.99
CA ARG A 220 -6.56 -7.81 -5.98
C ARG A 220 -5.95 -8.22 -7.32
N SER A 221 -6.51 -7.73 -8.43
CA SER A 221 -5.98 -7.99 -9.76
C SER A 221 -4.59 -7.38 -9.95
N ILE A 222 -4.38 -6.12 -9.53
CA ILE A 222 -3.06 -5.47 -9.59
C ILE A 222 -2.03 -6.27 -8.78
N GLN A 223 -2.35 -6.68 -7.56
CA GLN A 223 -1.44 -7.49 -6.73
C GLN A 223 -1.11 -8.86 -7.35
N ALA A 224 -2.12 -9.54 -7.92
CA ALA A 224 -1.93 -10.84 -8.54
C ALA A 224 -1.05 -10.72 -9.79
N ARG A 225 -1.27 -9.68 -10.62
CA ARG A 225 -0.47 -9.44 -11.83
C ARG A 225 0.97 -9.09 -11.49
N LEU A 226 1.21 -8.21 -10.51
CA LEU A 226 2.57 -7.87 -10.05
C LEU A 226 3.32 -9.11 -9.53
N GLY A 227 2.64 -9.94 -8.73
CA GLY A 227 3.23 -11.19 -8.24
C GLY A 227 3.58 -12.16 -9.38
N ARG A 228 2.71 -12.29 -10.39
CA ARG A 228 2.96 -13.11 -11.58
C ARG A 228 4.11 -12.56 -12.40
N TRP A 229 4.10 -11.26 -12.69
CA TRP A 229 5.17 -10.56 -13.42
C TRP A 229 6.55 -10.85 -12.83
N GLY A 230 6.69 -10.73 -11.49
CA GLY A 230 7.95 -11.05 -10.83
C GLY A 230 8.39 -12.50 -11.08
N ILE A 231 7.47 -13.47 -10.99
CA ILE A 231 7.77 -14.89 -11.22
C ILE A 231 8.18 -15.14 -12.67
N THR A 232 7.42 -14.63 -13.64
CA THR A 232 7.68 -14.87 -15.07
C THR A 232 8.94 -14.18 -15.59
N ARG A 233 9.35 -13.09 -14.96
CA ARG A 233 10.55 -12.31 -15.34
C ARG A 233 11.76 -12.60 -14.42
N GLY A 234 11.70 -13.66 -13.60
CA GLY A 234 12.85 -14.14 -12.80
C GLY A 234 13.22 -13.25 -11.62
N ALA A 235 12.27 -12.57 -10.99
CA ALA A 235 12.55 -11.79 -9.78
C ALA A 235 13.00 -12.71 -8.62
N ASP A 236 14.07 -12.35 -7.92
CA ASP A 236 14.62 -13.10 -6.78
C ASP A 236 13.68 -13.17 -5.58
N GLN A 237 12.67 -12.29 -5.56
CA GLN A 237 11.71 -12.23 -4.50
C GLN A 237 10.30 -11.90 -5.04
N LYS A 238 9.29 -12.25 -4.24
CA LYS A 238 7.91 -11.96 -4.59
C LYS A 238 7.66 -10.46 -4.66
N LEU A 239 7.37 -9.95 -5.86
CA LEU A 239 6.99 -8.56 -6.05
C LEU A 239 5.61 -8.29 -5.46
N HIS A 240 5.47 -7.17 -4.78
CA HIS A 240 4.21 -6.67 -4.24
C HIS A 240 4.25 -5.13 -4.11
N PRO A 241 3.09 -4.45 -4.08
CA PRO A 241 3.02 -2.99 -4.11
C PRO A 241 3.87 -2.28 -3.04
N HIS A 242 3.89 -2.82 -1.83
CA HIS A 242 4.70 -2.22 -0.75
C HIS A 242 6.21 -2.36 -0.98
N LEU A 243 6.65 -3.40 -1.70
CA LEU A 243 8.05 -3.56 -2.06
C LEU A 243 8.48 -2.46 -3.04
N LEU A 244 7.73 -2.25 -4.14
CA LEU A 244 8.05 -1.21 -5.12
C LEU A 244 8.11 0.18 -4.48
N ARG A 245 7.11 0.51 -3.65
CA ARG A 245 7.10 1.78 -2.92
C ARG A 245 8.24 1.90 -1.90
N HIS A 246 8.60 0.82 -1.23
CA HIS A 246 9.74 0.82 -0.29
C HIS A 246 11.06 0.97 -1.02
N SER A 247 11.23 0.29 -2.15
CA SER A 247 12.41 0.44 -3.02
C SER A 247 12.51 1.87 -3.55
N PHE A 248 11.41 2.47 -4.04
CA PHE A 248 11.37 3.89 -4.39
C PHE A 248 11.90 4.76 -3.25
N ALA A 249 11.35 4.58 -2.03
CA ALA A 249 11.74 5.38 -0.86
C ALA A 249 13.22 5.25 -0.51
N SER A 250 13.75 4.01 -0.53
CA SER A 250 15.16 3.73 -0.21
C SER A 250 16.09 4.29 -1.28
N HIS A 251 15.82 4.02 -2.55
CA HIS A 251 16.66 4.48 -3.65
C HIS A 251 16.66 6.02 -3.77
N MET A 252 15.50 6.65 -3.57
CA MET A 252 15.42 8.11 -3.52
C MET A 252 16.22 8.69 -2.35
N LEU A 253 16.12 8.09 -1.17
CA LEU A 253 16.86 8.55 0.00
C LEU A 253 18.38 8.37 -0.15
N GLU A 254 18.80 7.21 -0.64
CA GLU A 254 20.22 6.91 -0.91
C GLU A 254 20.83 7.86 -1.93
N SER A 255 20.05 8.23 -2.96
CA SER A 255 20.56 9.09 -4.04
C SER A 255 20.46 10.58 -3.73
N SER A 256 19.42 11.04 -3.00
CA SER A 256 19.20 12.46 -2.70
C SER A 256 19.79 12.90 -1.38
N GLY A 257 19.86 12.02 -0.39
CA GLY A 257 20.14 12.35 1.00
C GLY A 257 19.03 13.18 1.67
N ASP A 258 17.94 13.50 0.96
CA ASP A 258 16.86 14.37 1.44
C ASP A 258 15.66 13.55 1.96
N LEU A 259 15.71 13.21 3.26
CA LEU A 259 14.64 12.48 3.93
C LEU A 259 13.30 13.24 3.87
N ARG A 260 13.33 14.58 3.95
CA ARG A 260 12.12 15.39 3.96
C ARG A 260 11.41 15.35 2.61
N ALA A 261 12.15 15.57 1.52
CA ALA A 261 11.59 15.44 0.16
C ALA A 261 11.00 14.04 -0.09
N VAL A 262 11.68 12.97 0.34
CA VAL A 262 11.18 11.60 0.22
C VAL A 262 9.90 11.39 1.04
N GLN A 263 9.82 11.92 2.27
CA GLN A 263 8.61 11.83 3.09
C GLN A 263 7.43 12.58 2.48
N GLU A 264 7.67 13.75 1.89
CA GLU A 264 6.65 14.55 1.20
C GLU A 264 6.14 13.84 -0.05
N LEU A 265 7.01 13.29 -0.90
CA LEU A 265 6.64 12.46 -2.05
C LEU A 265 5.80 11.24 -1.64
N LEU A 266 6.13 10.62 -0.52
CA LEU A 266 5.38 9.49 0.00
C LEU A 266 4.05 9.89 0.66
N GLY A 267 3.84 11.16 1.01
CA GLY A 267 2.62 11.63 1.68
C GLY A 267 2.48 11.00 3.08
N HIS A 268 3.50 11.14 3.92
CA HIS A 268 3.47 10.76 5.32
C HIS A 268 2.70 11.82 6.12
N ALA A 269 1.61 11.42 6.76
CA ALA A 269 0.67 12.31 7.44
C ALA A 269 1.16 12.89 8.77
N ASP A 270 2.30 12.41 9.31
CA ASP A 270 2.75 12.75 10.67
C ASP A 270 3.65 14.00 10.76
N ILE A 271 3.97 14.63 9.64
CA ILE A 271 4.56 15.97 9.69
C ILE A 271 3.41 16.95 9.62
N ALA A 272 2.91 17.28 10.82
CA ALA A 272 1.85 18.24 11.02
C ALA A 272 2.21 19.58 10.37
N THR A 273 1.57 19.87 9.27
CA THR A 273 1.02 21.19 8.96
C THR A 273 0.21 21.06 7.69
N THR A 274 -0.99 21.58 7.71
CA THR A 274 -1.82 21.86 6.54
C THR A 274 -1.09 22.96 5.73
N GLN A 275 0.04 22.62 5.13
CA GLN A 275 0.63 23.46 4.10
C GLN A 275 -0.11 23.15 2.80
N VAL A 276 -0.82 24.14 2.30
CA VAL A 276 -1.25 24.19 0.91
C VAL A 276 0.02 24.06 0.09
N TYR A 277 0.16 22.94 -0.64
CA TYR A 277 1.30 22.73 -1.54
C TYR A 277 1.35 23.91 -2.51
N THR A 278 2.36 24.74 -2.38
CA THR A 278 2.60 25.81 -3.33
C THR A 278 3.28 25.24 -4.57
N HIS A 279 3.12 25.87 -5.71
CA HIS A 279 3.80 25.49 -6.96
C HIS A 279 5.34 25.45 -6.79
N LEU A 280 5.87 26.25 -5.87
CA LEU A 280 7.30 26.30 -5.53
C LEU A 280 7.78 25.02 -4.80
N ASP A 281 6.96 24.47 -3.91
CA ASP A 281 7.28 23.22 -3.20
C ASP A 281 7.35 22.03 -4.17
N PHE A 282 6.42 21.99 -5.13
CA PHE A 282 6.43 20.95 -6.15
C PHE A 282 7.65 21.04 -7.09
N GLN A 283 8.07 22.23 -7.50
CA GLN A 283 9.28 22.41 -8.33
C GLN A 283 10.56 21.95 -7.61
N HIS A 284 10.63 22.13 -6.29
CA HIS A 284 11.73 21.59 -5.50
C HIS A 284 11.71 20.07 -5.49
N LEU A 285 10.56 19.47 -5.20
CA LEU A 285 10.39 18.00 -5.21
C LEU A 285 10.69 17.38 -6.57
N ALA A 286 10.24 18.00 -7.66
CA ALA A 286 10.52 17.55 -9.03
C ALA A 286 12.02 17.60 -9.34
N ARG A 287 12.74 18.66 -8.92
CA ARG A 287 14.20 18.75 -9.09
C ARG A 287 14.94 17.66 -8.32
N VAL A 288 14.60 17.44 -7.05
CA VAL A 288 15.19 16.37 -6.25
C VAL A 288 14.92 15.00 -6.91
N TYR A 289 13.69 14.79 -7.37
CA TYR A 289 13.31 13.59 -8.08
C TYR A 289 14.13 13.39 -9.37
N ASP A 290 14.19 14.40 -10.24
CA ASP A 290 14.92 14.34 -11.51
C ASP A 290 16.43 14.09 -11.34
N GLN A 291 16.99 14.56 -10.24
CA GLN A 291 18.40 14.37 -9.93
C GLN A 291 18.71 13.00 -9.33
N SER A 292 17.76 12.39 -8.66
CA SER A 292 18.01 11.27 -7.76
C SER A 292 17.36 9.96 -8.19
N HIS A 293 16.19 10.00 -8.86
CA HIS A 293 15.50 8.75 -9.20
C HIS A 293 16.16 8.05 -10.40
N PRO A 294 16.46 6.72 -10.30
CA PRO A 294 17.15 5.99 -11.35
C PRO A 294 16.45 6.02 -12.72
N ARG A 295 15.10 6.14 -12.72
CA ARG A 295 14.29 6.13 -13.95
C ARG A 295 13.74 7.51 -14.36
N ALA A 296 14.20 8.58 -13.71
CA ALA A 296 13.83 9.95 -14.10
C ALA A 296 14.56 10.40 -15.37
N ARG A 297 15.82 9.99 -15.58
CA ARG A 297 16.68 10.46 -16.66
C ARG A 297 16.88 9.41 -17.76
N ARG A 298 17.06 9.87 -19.00
CA ARG A 298 17.62 9.10 -20.10
C ARG A 298 19.14 8.96 -19.94
N ASP A 299 19.63 7.73 -20.11
CA ASP A 299 20.99 7.34 -20.47
C ASP A 299 22.18 8.09 -19.84
N LYS A 300 22.66 7.60 -18.69
CA LYS A 300 24.07 7.75 -18.28
C LYS A 300 24.78 6.43 -17.95
N TYR A 301 24.15 5.29 -18.10
CA TYR A 301 24.73 4.00 -17.69
C TYR A 301 25.12 3.04 -18.82
N HIS A 302 25.16 3.50 -20.09
CA HIS A 302 25.76 2.73 -21.17
C HIS A 302 27.08 3.40 -21.64
N GLY A 303 28.13 3.28 -20.84
CA GLY A 303 29.41 3.85 -21.21
C GLY A 303 30.54 3.60 -20.22
N ARG A 304 30.71 2.38 -19.76
CA ARG A 304 32.00 1.86 -19.25
C ARG A 304 32.17 0.44 -19.74
N THR A 305 32.29 0.32 -21.05
CA THR A 305 32.97 -0.83 -21.66
C THR A 305 34.46 -0.64 -21.53
N HIS A 306 35.11 -1.69 -21.11
CA HIS A 306 36.52 -1.93 -21.02
C HIS A 306 37.39 -1.12 -22.02
N GLY A 307 38.23 -0.24 -21.50
CA GLY A 307 39.40 0.22 -22.18
C GLY A 307 40.42 -0.91 -22.20
N GLU A 308 40.63 -1.50 -23.37
CA GLU A 308 41.71 -2.39 -23.63
C GLU A 308 43.05 -1.71 -23.34
N ASN A 309 43.79 -2.27 -22.39
CA ASN A 309 45.21 -2.02 -22.26
C ASN A 309 45.95 -2.87 -23.30
N THR A 310 46.16 -2.34 -24.46
CA THR A 310 47.25 -2.76 -25.36
C THR A 310 48.34 -1.71 -25.23
N SER A 311 49.35 -2.00 -24.47
CA SER A 311 50.67 -1.40 -24.61
C SER A 311 51.65 -2.51 -24.92
N GLY A 312 51.96 -2.61 -26.16
CA GLY A 312 53.17 -3.26 -26.62
C GLY A 312 54.38 -2.35 -26.43
N GLN A 313 55.46 -3.00 -26.21
CA GLN A 313 56.86 -2.60 -26.16
C GLN A 313 57.37 -2.04 -24.85
#